data_6ef5a051547dc4e30fe1e6f0bcec3e84
#
_entry.id   6ef5a051547dc4e30fe1e6f0bcec3e84
#
_cell.length_a   1.000
_cell.length_b   1.000
_cell.length_c   1.000
_cell.angle_alpha   90.00
_cell.angle_beta   90.00
_cell.angle_gamma   90.00
#
_symmetry.space_group_name_H-M   'P 1'
#
loop_
_entity.id
_entity.type
_entity.pdbx_description
1 polymer ?
#
loop_
_entity_poly.entity_id
_entity_poly.type
_entity_poly.pdbx_seq_one_letter_code
_entity_poly.pdbx_strand_id
1 'polypeptide(L)'
;PVPSSAASDVYKRQDKIFYSKPESIGGLIVYIGSKTGKDGIHGASMASDVFSEDDEDDKRPSVQVGDPFMEKLLMEGCLELMSLGLIESMQDMGAAGITSSSVEMASKGNVGVLINLDKVPLRQPLSAYEILLSESQERMLAVIDEKNNLKVKEILQKWQIDYEVIGEITNNKRVVFESNNKKVVDLPVDIIVDDAPEYDREFYMPRKRKGKDFDFSNIKLEDIINTLLSNLNYLDKSWVFNQYDSTVMGDTVKEPGQSSGIVKIHGTQKVIGATTDCNPLYIRINPYEGMKYTVAESYRNLIACNINPLAITNNLNFASPLDPNIMGELVLSIDGLKTAAEKFNTPIVSGNVSLYNQTNEIPIKPTPVIGMVGSNQDLKKINSNKFRNIGNKIFVLGKQLEKNLSPYLLQDQNLASNINEYNDLEELDLDYEKKVADCVLKMSDFKYIMSCNDISRGGVFLSLLKMQYKDMGCLLYTSPSPRDIGP
;
A
#
# COMPACT_ATOMS: atom_id res chain seq x y z
N PRO A 1 -14.21 -11.36 -9.67
CA PRO A 1 -12.96 -10.63 -9.49
C PRO A 1 -13.25 -9.14 -9.32
N VAL A 2 -12.78 -8.54 -8.24
CA VAL A 2 -12.87 -7.10 -8.02
C VAL A 2 -11.71 -6.47 -8.78
N PRO A 3 -11.94 -5.47 -9.65
CA PRO A 3 -10.84 -4.82 -10.37
C PRO A 3 -9.83 -4.20 -9.40
N SER A 4 -8.57 -4.50 -9.59
CA SER A 4 -7.46 -4.11 -8.72
C SER A 4 -7.18 -2.59 -8.67
N SER A 5 -7.71 -1.82 -9.58
CA SER A 5 -7.49 -0.37 -9.70
C SER A 5 -8.37 0.51 -8.80
N ALA A 6 -9.15 -0.08 -7.88
CA ALA A 6 -10.13 0.65 -7.08
C ALA A 6 -9.62 1.09 -5.70
N ALA A 7 -8.33 1.07 -5.47
CA ALA A 7 -7.75 1.07 -4.14
C ALA A 7 -7.93 2.32 -3.29
N SER A 8 -8.14 3.47 -3.88
CA SER A 8 -8.13 4.73 -3.11
C SER A 8 -9.50 5.37 -2.91
N ASP A 9 -10.56 4.82 -3.51
CA ASP A 9 -11.89 5.42 -3.45
C ASP A 9 -12.84 4.67 -2.52
N VAL A 10 -12.88 5.05 -1.27
CA VAL A 10 -13.83 4.55 -0.28
C VAL A 10 -15.28 4.96 -0.60
N TYR A 11 -15.47 5.98 -1.42
CA TYR A 11 -16.77 6.49 -1.85
C TYR A 11 -16.83 6.67 -3.37
N LYS A 12 -17.24 5.62 -4.11
CA LYS A 12 -17.59 5.73 -5.53
C LYS A 12 -19.09 5.98 -5.67
N ARG A 13 -19.43 6.96 -6.49
CA ARG A 13 -20.80 7.07 -6.96
C ARG A 13 -21.07 5.93 -7.93
N GLN A 14 -21.92 5.00 -7.56
CA GLN A 14 -22.24 3.78 -8.33
C GLN A 14 -22.71 4.09 -9.76
N ASP A 15 -23.38 5.23 -9.95
CA ASP A 15 -23.85 5.75 -11.23
C ASP A 15 -22.72 6.32 -12.12
N LYS A 16 -21.49 6.42 -11.62
CA LYS A 16 -20.32 6.99 -12.31
C LYS A 16 -19.12 6.05 -12.38
N ILE A 17 -19.33 4.76 -12.12
CA ILE A 17 -18.25 3.76 -12.28
C ILE A 17 -17.98 3.57 -13.77
N PHE A 18 -16.72 3.68 -14.16
CA PHE A 18 -16.26 3.43 -15.51
C PHE A 18 -15.61 2.05 -15.59
N TYR A 19 -15.91 1.29 -16.64
CA TYR A 19 -15.42 -0.07 -16.79
C TYR A 19 -14.44 -0.15 -17.97
N SER A 20 -13.40 -0.99 -17.84
CA SER A 20 -12.47 -1.32 -18.93
C SER A 20 -13.01 -2.47 -19.80
N LYS A 21 -14.28 -2.39 -20.19
CA LYS A 21 -15.01 -3.41 -20.92
C LYS A 21 -15.56 -2.83 -22.22
N PRO A 22 -14.85 -2.90 -23.36
CA PRO A 22 -15.38 -2.49 -24.65
C PRO A 22 -16.42 -3.50 -25.15
N GLU A 23 -17.47 -3.01 -25.78
CA GLU A 23 -18.55 -3.81 -26.36
C GLU A 23 -18.77 -3.50 -27.86
N SER A 24 -18.35 -2.33 -28.33
CA SER A 24 -18.59 -1.84 -29.69
C SER A 24 -17.57 -2.38 -30.67
N ILE A 25 -17.98 -3.35 -31.51
CA ILE A 25 -17.15 -3.80 -32.64
C ILE A 25 -16.93 -2.65 -33.63
N GLY A 26 -15.69 -2.44 -34.05
CA GLY A 26 -15.28 -1.28 -34.86
C GLY A 26 -15.02 0.00 -34.05
N GLY A 27 -15.16 -0.06 -32.73
CA GLY A 27 -14.74 1.04 -31.85
C GLY A 27 -13.25 1.34 -32.00
N LEU A 28 -12.89 2.62 -32.06
CA LEU A 28 -11.50 3.04 -32.23
C LEU A 28 -10.74 2.89 -30.93
N ILE A 29 -9.58 2.20 -30.99
CA ILE A 29 -8.63 2.13 -29.88
C ILE A 29 -7.71 3.35 -29.97
N VAL A 30 -7.72 4.13 -28.89
CA VAL A 30 -7.01 5.39 -28.81
C VAL A 30 -5.97 5.38 -27.69
N TYR A 31 -4.79 5.86 -28.01
CA TYR A 31 -3.72 6.13 -27.09
C TYR A 31 -3.85 7.55 -26.55
N ILE A 32 -3.80 7.74 -25.25
CA ILE A 32 -3.91 9.03 -24.57
C ILE A 32 -2.79 9.16 -23.54
N GLY A 33 -2.05 10.25 -23.57
CA GLY A 33 -1.03 10.56 -22.56
C GLY A 33 0.37 10.71 -23.08
N SER A 34 1.36 10.53 -22.20
CA SER A 34 2.79 10.72 -22.49
C SER A 34 3.30 9.80 -23.58
N LYS A 35 4.32 10.24 -24.32
CA LYS A 35 4.96 9.41 -25.36
C LYS A 35 5.67 8.20 -24.76
N THR A 36 5.56 7.08 -25.42
CA THR A 36 6.22 5.82 -25.04
C THR A 36 7.75 5.94 -25.18
N GLY A 37 8.45 5.61 -24.12
CA GLY A 37 9.91 5.52 -24.06
C GLY A 37 10.39 4.12 -23.67
N LYS A 38 11.69 3.97 -23.48
CA LYS A 38 12.31 2.74 -23.01
C LYS A 38 12.31 2.71 -21.47
N ASP A 39 11.12 2.63 -20.87
CA ASP A 39 10.92 2.66 -19.42
C ASP A 39 10.31 1.34 -18.95
N GLY A 40 10.78 0.83 -17.83
CA GLY A 40 10.20 -0.32 -17.15
C GLY A 40 10.20 -1.64 -17.94
N ILE A 41 10.89 -1.72 -19.06
CA ILE A 41 11.01 -2.95 -19.87
C ILE A 41 11.65 -4.01 -18.99
N HIS A 42 10.96 -5.14 -18.81
CA HIS A 42 11.26 -6.19 -17.83
C HIS A 42 10.99 -5.83 -16.36
N GLY A 43 10.38 -4.69 -16.04
CA GLY A 43 10.04 -4.32 -14.67
C GLY A 43 9.16 -5.38 -13.98
N ALA A 44 8.13 -5.85 -14.65
CA ALA A 44 7.27 -6.93 -14.15
C ALA A 44 8.02 -8.27 -13.97
N SER A 45 8.96 -8.59 -14.87
CA SER A 45 9.81 -9.79 -14.74
C SER A 45 10.77 -9.66 -13.55
N MET A 46 11.35 -8.48 -13.35
CA MET A 46 12.23 -8.22 -12.20
C MET A 46 11.50 -8.31 -10.86
N ALA A 47 10.24 -7.94 -10.79
CA ALA A 47 9.42 -8.12 -9.59
C ALA A 47 9.15 -9.59 -9.24
N SER A 48 9.55 -10.52 -10.10
CA SER A 48 9.34 -11.97 -9.97
C SER A 48 10.62 -12.78 -10.24
N ASP A 49 11.80 -12.17 -10.13
CA ASP A 49 13.09 -12.81 -10.38
C ASP A 49 14.08 -12.55 -9.25
N VAL A 50 15.06 -13.44 -9.11
CA VAL A 50 16.12 -13.34 -8.10
C VAL A 50 17.21 -12.43 -8.61
N PHE A 51 17.69 -11.50 -7.77
CA PHE A 51 18.83 -10.64 -8.09
C PHE A 51 20.15 -11.37 -7.89
N SER A 52 21.09 -11.20 -8.85
CA SER A 52 22.49 -11.58 -8.70
C SER A 52 23.39 -10.34 -8.63
N GLU A 53 24.58 -10.47 -8.02
CA GLU A 53 25.53 -9.35 -7.93
C GLU A 53 26.05 -8.88 -9.31
N ASP A 54 26.00 -9.75 -10.34
CA ASP A 54 26.46 -9.45 -11.70
C ASP A 54 25.42 -8.70 -12.55
N ASP A 55 24.19 -8.53 -12.05
CA ASP A 55 23.04 -7.99 -12.82
C ASP A 55 22.93 -6.45 -12.82
N GLU A 56 23.83 -5.71 -12.18
CA GLU A 56 23.65 -4.27 -11.92
C GLU A 56 23.58 -3.41 -13.18
N ASP A 57 24.30 -3.73 -14.24
CA ASP A 57 24.37 -2.89 -15.45
C ASP A 57 23.25 -3.16 -16.47
N ASP A 58 22.73 -4.39 -16.54
CA ASP A 58 21.67 -4.77 -17.50
C ASP A 58 20.25 -4.37 -17.04
N LYS A 59 20.06 -4.11 -15.76
CA LYS A 59 18.73 -3.85 -15.16
C LYS A 59 18.37 -2.37 -14.98
N ARG A 60 19.26 -1.42 -15.30
CA ARG A 60 18.99 0.03 -15.25
C ARG A 60 17.81 0.52 -16.12
N PRO A 61 17.44 -0.09 -17.26
CA PRO A 61 16.29 0.34 -18.05
C PRO A 61 14.93 0.11 -17.40
N SER A 62 14.86 -0.60 -16.27
CA SER A 62 13.61 -0.91 -15.57
C SER A 62 13.05 0.22 -14.71
N VAL A 63 13.77 1.33 -14.58
CA VAL A 63 13.29 2.50 -13.82
C VAL A 63 12.19 3.20 -14.61
N GLN A 64 11.04 3.39 -13.95
CA GLN A 64 9.94 4.21 -14.45
C GLN A 64 10.14 5.65 -13.98
N VAL A 65 10.01 6.61 -14.88
CA VAL A 65 10.07 8.03 -14.57
C VAL A 65 8.64 8.56 -14.50
N GLY A 66 8.24 9.08 -13.36
CA GLY A 66 6.92 9.71 -13.17
C GLY A 66 6.96 11.21 -13.47
N ASP A 67 5.88 11.73 -14.05
CA ASP A 67 5.65 13.17 -14.26
C ASP A 67 4.32 13.58 -13.60
N PRO A 68 4.35 14.06 -12.34
CA PRO A 68 3.11 14.41 -11.61
C PRO A 68 2.30 15.53 -12.28
N PHE A 69 2.94 16.37 -13.07
CA PHE A 69 2.24 17.41 -13.83
C PHE A 69 1.46 16.82 -15.00
N MET A 70 2.07 15.94 -15.78
CA MET A 70 1.38 15.22 -16.85
C MET A 70 0.28 14.31 -16.32
N GLU A 71 0.51 13.64 -15.17
CA GLU A 71 -0.52 12.85 -14.50
C GLU A 71 -1.75 13.70 -14.17
N LYS A 72 -1.53 14.91 -13.64
CA LYS A 72 -2.65 15.83 -13.36
C LYS A 72 -3.41 16.22 -14.61
N LEU A 73 -2.73 16.57 -15.70
CA LEU A 73 -3.36 16.91 -16.97
C LEU A 73 -4.13 15.72 -17.53
N LEU A 74 -3.54 14.53 -17.53
CA LEU A 74 -4.16 13.28 -18.00
C LEU A 74 -5.43 12.96 -17.22
N MET A 75 -5.39 13.07 -15.88
CA MET A 75 -6.54 12.85 -15.02
C MET A 75 -7.70 13.81 -15.37
N GLU A 76 -7.44 15.11 -15.46
CA GLU A 76 -8.48 16.10 -15.77
C GLU A 76 -9.04 15.91 -17.19
N GLY A 77 -8.20 15.64 -18.18
CA GLY A 77 -8.63 15.35 -19.55
C GLY A 77 -9.51 14.10 -19.61
N CYS A 78 -9.11 13.00 -18.97
CA CYS A 78 -9.90 11.78 -18.91
C CYS A 78 -11.24 11.97 -18.18
N LEU A 79 -11.26 12.70 -17.06
CA LEU A 79 -12.49 13.00 -16.32
C LEU A 79 -13.46 13.86 -17.16
N GLU A 80 -12.96 14.83 -17.91
CA GLU A 80 -13.78 15.63 -18.82
C GLU A 80 -14.40 14.74 -19.91
N LEU A 81 -13.61 13.89 -20.56
CA LEU A 81 -14.10 12.94 -21.58
C LEU A 81 -15.16 11.98 -21.02
N MET A 82 -14.93 11.42 -19.84
CA MET A 82 -15.87 10.54 -19.15
C MET A 82 -17.18 11.26 -18.81
N SER A 83 -17.08 12.50 -18.31
CA SER A 83 -18.25 13.30 -17.93
C SER A 83 -19.17 13.64 -19.11
N LEU A 84 -18.60 13.72 -20.31
CA LEU A 84 -19.31 13.99 -21.57
C LEU A 84 -19.79 12.73 -22.28
N GLY A 85 -19.48 11.53 -21.75
CA GLY A 85 -19.86 10.26 -22.36
C GLY A 85 -19.19 9.99 -23.71
N LEU A 86 -17.98 10.49 -23.92
CA LEU A 86 -17.24 10.36 -25.18
C LEU A 86 -16.37 9.11 -25.25
N ILE A 87 -16.16 8.44 -24.12
CA ILE A 87 -15.37 7.22 -23.98
C ILE A 87 -16.30 6.07 -23.61
N GLU A 88 -16.15 4.94 -24.28
CA GLU A 88 -16.88 3.70 -23.99
C GLU A 88 -16.20 2.92 -22.86
N SER A 89 -14.90 2.72 -22.97
CA SER A 89 -14.10 2.00 -21.97
C SER A 89 -12.67 2.55 -21.92
N MET A 90 -11.99 2.35 -20.78
CA MET A 90 -10.64 2.84 -20.57
C MET A 90 -9.87 1.90 -19.63
N GLN A 91 -8.56 1.75 -19.88
CA GLN A 91 -7.63 0.99 -19.09
C GLN A 91 -6.30 1.77 -18.99
N ASP A 92 -5.67 1.75 -17.82
CA ASP A 92 -4.32 2.28 -17.65
C ASP A 92 -3.28 1.38 -18.32
N MET A 93 -2.15 1.97 -18.73
CA MET A 93 -1.00 1.26 -19.25
C MET A 93 0.05 1.13 -18.14
N GLY A 94 -0.17 0.21 -17.21
CA GLY A 94 0.75 -0.10 -16.10
C GLY A 94 1.80 -1.13 -16.49
N ALA A 95 1.89 -2.22 -15.72
CA ALA A 95 2.80 -3.34 -15.98
C ALA A 95 2.58 -3.93 -17.38
N ALA A 96 3.66 -4.17 -18.12
CA ALA A 96 3.65 -4.60 -19.53
C ALA A 96 2.84 -3.68 -20.49
N GLY A 97 2.58 -2.44 -20.10
CA GLY A 97 2.09 -1.34 -20.94
C GLY A 97 0.91 -1.65 -21.85
N ILE A 98 1.11 -1.48 -23.17
CA ILE A 98 0.08 -1.74 -24.19
C ILE A 98 -0.34 -3.21 -24.23
N THR A 99 0.56 -4.13 -23.94
CA THR A 99 0.25 -5.57 -23.95
C THR A 99 -0.82 -5.90 -22.93
N SER A 100 -0.59 -5.59 -21.65
CA SER A 100 -1.56 -5.90 -20.59
C SER A 100 -2.87 -5.14 -20.77
N SER A 101 -2.82 -3.83 -21.00
CA SER A 101 -4.02 -3.01 -21.14
C SER A 101 -4.94 -3.47 -22.27
N SER A 102 -4.39 -3.78 -23.45
CA SER A 102 -5.19 -4.25 -24.58
C SER A 102 -5.74 -5.67 -24.40
N VAL A 103 -4.95 -6.57 -23.81
CA VAL A 103 -5.38 -7.95 -23.51
C VAL A 103 -6.48 -7.96 -22.43
N GLU A 104 -6.34 -7.17 -21.38
CA GLU A 104 -7.36 -7.06 -20.35
C GLU A 104 -8.67 -6.50 -20.88
N MET A 105 -8.62 -5.46 -21.72
CA MET A 105 -9.82 -4.91 -22.36
C MET A 105 -10.49 -5.92 -23.28
N ALA A 106 -9.69 -6.63 -24.10
CA ALA A 106 -10.18 -7.68 -24.99
C ALA A 106 -10.89 -8.80 -24.22
N SER A 107 -10.27 -9.28 -23.15
CA SER A 107 -10.82 -10.34 -22.27
C SER A 107 -12.12 -9.88 -21.60
N LYS A 108 -12.12 -8.72 -20.92
CA LYS A 108 -13.29 -8.18 -20.21
C LYS A 108 -14.45 -7.91 -21.15
N GLY A 109 -14.16 -7.46 -22.38
CA GLY A 109 -15.15 -7.21 -23.44
C GLY A 109 -15.59 -8.47 -24.20
N ASN A 110 -14.87 -9.58 -24.07
CA ASN A 110 -15.04 -10.78 -24.89
C ASN A 110 -14.95 -10.47 -26.40
N VAL A 111 -13.99 -9.61 -26.76
CA VAL A 111 -13.74 -9.09 -28.11
C VAL A 111 -12.30 -9.37 -28.56
N GLY A 112 -11.95 -9.01 -29.79
CA GLY A 112 -10.56 -8.95 -30.23
C GLY A 112 -10.09 -7.51 -30.36
N VAL A 113 -8.77 -7.34 -30.50
CA VAL A 113 -8.11 -6.04 -30.74
C VAL A 113 -7.15 -6.14 -31.90
N LEU A 114 -7.14 -5.10 -32.74
CA LEU A 114 -6.13 -4.92 -33.79
C LEU A 114 -5.43 -3.57 -33.57
N ILE A 115 -4.14 -3.60 -33.24
CA ILE A 115 -3.35 -2.41 -32.93
C ILE A 115 -2.15 -2.32 -33.87
N ASN A 116 -1.97 -1.12 -34.46
CA ASN A 116 -0.80 -0.80 -35.25
C ASN A 116 0.24 -0.05 -34.39
N LEU A 117 1.35 -0.71 -34.08
CA LEU A 117 2.42 -0.18 -33.22
C LEU A 117 3.15 1.00 -33.85
N ASP A 118 3.14 1.11 -35.21
CA ASP A 118 3.80 2.22 -35.92
C ASP A 118 3.09 3.57 -35.66
N LYS A 119 1.84 3.54 -35.14
CA LYS A 119 1.06 4.71 -34.77
C LYS A 119 1.21 5.13 -33.30
N VAL A 120 1.90 4.34 -32.49
CA VAL A 120 2.11 4.65 -31.08
C VAL A 120 3.05 5.87 -30.96
N PRO A 121 2.68 6.93 -30.23
CA PRO A 121 3.57 8.08 -30.01
C PRO A 121 4.83 7.67 -29.24
N LEU A 122 6.01 7.94 -29.82
CA LEU A 122 7.29 7.52 -29.26
C LEU A 122 8.17 8.74 -28.90
N ARG A 123 8.94 8.62 -27.79
CA ARG A 123 9.98 9.59 -27.42
C ARG A 123 11.27 9.39 -28.22
N GLN A 124 11.55 8.16 -28.62
CA GLN A 124 12.70 7.74 -29.40
C GLN A 124 12.35 6.54 -30.27
N PRO A 125 13.13 6.17 -31.28
CA PRO A 125 12.92 4.93 -32.02
C PRO A 125 12.96 3.72 -31.10
N LEU A 126 11.92 2.88 -31.16
CA LEU A 126 11.79 1.66 -30.39
C LEU A 126 11.43 0.50 -31.34
N SER A 127 11.88 -0.70 -31.00
CA SER A 127 11.41 -1.93 -31.64
C SER A 127 9.98 -2.27 -31.22
N ALA A 128 9.29 -3.12 -31.99
CA ALA A 128 7.96 -3.60 -31.63
C ALA A 128 7.92 -4.25 -30.25
N TYR A 129 8.96 -4.99 -29.89
CA TYR A 129 9.11 -5.61 -28.57
C TYR A 129 9.19 -4.56 -27.44
N GLU A 130 9.98 -3.53 -27.62
CA GLU A 130 10.12 -2.43 -26.64
C GLU A 130 8.82 -1.62 -26.50
N ILE A 131 8.08 -1.38 -27.59
CA ILE A 131 6.78 -0.69 -27.55
C ILE A 131 5.76 -1.51 -26.76
N LEU A 132 5.72 -2.83 -26.98
CA LEU A 132 4.76 -3.73 -26.35
C LEU A 132 4.99 -3.85 -24.83
N LEU A 133 6.24 -3.82 -24.37
CA LEU A 133 6.60 -4.03 -22.98
C LEU A 133 6.95 -2.75 -22.22
N SER A 134 6.95 -1.59 -22.88
CA SER A 134 7.23 -0.32 -22.21
C SER A 134 6.20 -0.01 -21.15
N GLU A 135 6.66 0.31 -19.95
CA GLU A 135 5.85 0.73 -18.80
C GLU A 135 5.94 2.25 -18.55
N SER A 136 6.18 3.06 -19.62
CA SER A 136 6.13 4.52 -19.48
C SER A 136 4.84 4.94 -18.79
N GLN A 137 4.98 5.82 -17.80
CA GLN A 137 3.85 6.27 -16.98
C GLN A 137 3.00 7.34 -17.68
N GLU A 138 1.90 7.73 -17.07
CA GLU A 138 0.95 8.76 -17.55
C GLU A 138 0.38 8.42 -18.94
N ARG A 139 -0.09 7.16 -19.12
CA ARG A 139 -0.69 6.68 -20.37
C ARG A 139 -1.98 5.91 -20.11
N MET A 140 -2.98 6.17 -20.94
CA MET A 140 -4.26 5.43 -20.94
C MET A 140 -4.56 4.87 -22.32
N LEU A 141 -5.18 3.68 -22.35
CA LEU A 141 -5.77 3.08 -23.53
C LEU A 141 -7.29 3.20 -23.43
N ALA A 142 -7.94 3.79 -24.41
CA ALA A 142 -9.38 3.94 -24.39
C ALA A 142 -10.04 3.45 -25.67
N VAL A 143 -11.33 3.15 -25.61
CA VAL A 143 -12.18 2.85 -26.77
C VAL A 143 -13.23 3.94 -26.94
N ILE A 144 -13.36 4.43 -28.15
CA ILE A 144 -14.32 5.48 -28.51
C ILE A 144 -15.11 5.11 -29.76
N ASP A 145 -16.30 5.65 -29.89
CA ASP A 145 -17.04 5.64 -31.15
C ASP A 145 -16.36 6.61 -32.16
N GLU A 146 -16.24 6.20 -33.43
CA GLU A 146 -15.62 7.02 -34.49
C GLU A 146 -16.21 8.42 -34.58
N LYS A 147 -17.54 8.57 -34.40
CA LYS A 147 -18.21 9.87 -34.41
C LYS A 147 -17.71 10.84 -33.35
N ASN A 148 -17.13 10.34 -32.25
CA ASN A 148 -16.60 11.13 -31.12
C ASN A 148 -15.18 11.57 -31.35
N ASN A 149 -14.45 11.01 -32.33
CA ASN A 149 -13.01 11.16 -32.52
C ASN A 149 -12.57 12.65 -32.55
N LEU A 150 -13.23 13.47 -33.34
CA LEU A 150 -12.89 14.90 -33.43
C LEU A 150 -13.07 15.63 -32.10
N LYS A 151 -14.16 15.33 -31.37
CA LYS A 151 -14.44 15.97 -30.09
C LYS A 151 -13.46 15.55 -29.00
N VAL A 152 -13.11 14.25 -28.96
CA VAL A 152 -12.07 13.72 -28.06
C VAL A 152 -10.74 14.43 -28.30
N LYS A 153 -10.34 14.55 -29.57
CA LYS A 153 -9.11 15.25 -29.96
C LYS A 153 -9.09 16.72 -29.51
N GLU A 154 -10.18 17.46 -29.71
CA GLU A 154 -10.31 18.86 -29.27
C GLU A 154 -10.11 19.01 -27.75
N ILE A 155 -10.72 18.13 -26.95
CA ILE A 155 -10.63 18.16 -25.49
C ILE A 155 -9.21 17.84 -25.04
N LEU A 156 -8.57 16.81 -25.59
CA LEU A 156 -7.21 16.43 -25.22
C LEU A 156 -6.19 17.51 -25.65
N GLN A 157 -6.39 18.17 -26.78
CA GLN A 157 -5.58 19.34 -27.17
C GLN A 157 -5.73 20.51 -26.19
N LYS A 158 -6.92 20.78 -25.66
CA LYS A 158 -7.13 21.78 -24.59
C LYS A 158 -6.26 21.49 -23.37
N TRP A 159 -6.13 20.22 -23.01
CA TRP A 159 -5.31 19.75 -21.88
C TRP A 159 -3.84 19.51 -22.24
N GLN A 160 -3.43 19.76 -23.50
CA GLN A 160 -2.06 19.54 -23.99
C GLN A 160 -1.58 18.08 -23.85
N ILE A 161 -2.52 17.13 -24.05
CA ILE A 161 -2.27 15.69 -23.95
C ILE A 161 -2.12 15.11 -25.36
N ASP A 162 -1.09 14.28 -25.55
CA ASP A 162 -0.90 13.53 -26.79
C ASP A 162 -2.05 12.53 -26.98
N TYR A 163 -2.47 12.38 -28.22
CA TYR A 163 -3.59 11.53 -28.65
C TYR A 163 -3.34 10.94 -30.02
N GLU A 164 -3.58 9.63 -30.16
CA GLU A 164 -3.48 8.94 -31.44
C GLU A 164 -4.45 7.77 -31.53
N VAL A 165 -5.07 7.56 -32.69
CA VAL A 165 -5.86 6.35 -33.00
C VAL A 165 -4.90 5.26 -33.46
N ILE A 166 -4.69 4.27 -32.62
CA ILE A 166 -3.72 3.20 -32.84
C ILE A 166 -4.31 1.87 -33.30
N GLY A 167 -5.64 1.72 -33.25
CA GLY A 167 -6.27 0.45 -33.59
C GLY A 167 -7.78 0.47 -33.53
N GLU A 168 -8.37 -0.72 -33.57
CA GLU A 168 -9.81 -0.95 -33.52
C GLU A 168 -10.19 -2.23 -32.77
N ILE A 169 -11.42 -2.26 -32.26
CA ILE A 169 -12.04 -3.45 -31.65
C ILE A 169 -12.58 -4.37 -32.74
N THR A 170 -12.25 -5.64 -32.65
CA THR A 170 -12.69 -6.67 -33.60
C THR A 170 -13.56 -7.75 -32.94
N ASN A 171 -14.26 -8.55 -33.73
CA ASN A 171 -15.11 -9.64 -33.23
C ASN A 171 -14.43 -11.02 -33.21
N ASN A 172 -13.14 -11.08 -33.57
CA ASN A 172 -12.44 -12.34 -33.80
C ASN A 172 -11.81 -12.95 -32.53
N LYS A 173 -11.94 -12.29 -31.36
CA LYS A 173 -11.36 -12.70 -30.07
C LYS A 173 -9.85 -12.97 -30.13
N ARG A 174 -9.15 -12.17 -30.89
CA ARG A 174 -7.70 -12.28 -31.06
C ARG A 174 -7.03 -10.96 -30.68
N VAL A 175 -5.85 -11.05 -30.12
CA VAL A 175 -4.95 -9.92 -29.94
C VAL A 175 -4.00 -9.91 -31.13
N VAL A 176 -4.10 -8.87 -31.94
CA VAL A 176 -3.30 -8.71 -33.15
C VAL A 176 -2.53 -7.40 -33.05
N PHE A 177 -1.21 -7.48 -33.06
CA PHE A 177 -0.33 -6.32 -33.19
C PHE A 177 0.37 -6.33 -34.54
N GLU A 178 0.39 -5.18 -35.19
CA GLU A 178 1.07 -4.97 -36.47
C GLU A 178 2.19 -3.94 -36.32
N SER A 179 3.32 -4.20 -37.00
CA SER A 179 4.42 -3.25 -37.18
C SER A 179 5.05 -3.44 -38.55
N ASN A 180 5.39 -2.35 -39.24
CA ASN A 180 5.91 -2.35 -40.59
C ASN A 180 5.08 -3.19 -41.57
N ASN A 181 3.74 -3.07 -41.49
CA ASN A 181 2.75 -3.81 -42.27
C ASN A 181 2.86 -5.35 -42.12
N LYS A 182 3.35 -5.82 -40.99
CA LYS A 182 3.43 -7.25 -40.67
C LYS A 182 2.80 -7.49 -39.30
N LYS A 183 2.07 -8.58 -39.17
CA LYS A 183 1.64 -9.07 -37.86
C LYS A 183 2.86 -9.54 -37.07
N VAL A 184 3.11 -8.91 -35.94
CA VAL A 184 4.17 -9.28 -34.99
C VAL A 184 3.62 -10.14 -33.85
N VAL A 185 2.31 -10.02 -33.57
CA VAL A 185 1.54 -10.90 -32.66
C VAL A 185 0.20 -11.20 -33.31
N ASP A 186 -0.26 -12.44 -33.20
CA ASP A 186 -1.61 -12.87 -33.59
C ASP A 186 -2.01 -14.09 -32.74
N LEU A 187 -2.57 -13.84 -31.55
CA LEU A 187 -2.90 -14.86 -30.56
C LEU A 187 -4.37 -14.77 -30.13
N PRO A 188 -5.04 -15.91 -29.86
CA PRO A 188 -6.33 -15.92 -29.19
C PRO A 188 -6.22 -15.29 -27.79
N VAL A 189 -7.22 -14.52 -27.38
CA VAL A 189 -7.26 -13.88 -26.04
C VAL A 189 -7.20 -14.92 -24.92
N ASP A 190 -7.93 -16.03 -25.09
CA ASP A 190 -8.07 -17.10 -24.10
C ASP A 190 -6.71 -17.71 -23.73
N ILE A 191 -5.82 -17.92 -24.70
CA ILE A 191 -4.46 -18.49 -24.47
C ILE A 191 -3.64 -17.57 -23.54
N ILE A 192 -3.86 -16.26 -23.60
CA ILE A 192 -3.06 -15.30 -22.83
C ILE A 192 -3.64 -15.13 -21.43
N VAL A 193 -4.95 -15.28 -21.28
CA VAL A 193 -5.68 -14.95 -20.03
C VAL A 193 -6.11 -16.23 -19.30
N ASP A 194 -6.91 -17.09 -19.94
CA ASP A 194 -7.58 -18.21 -19.27
C ASP A 194 -6.70 -19.46 -19.19
N ASP A 195 -5.85 -19.69 -20.20
CA ASP A 195 -4.94 -20.83 -20.25
C ASP A 195 -3.57 -20.55 -19.56
N ALA A 196 -3.43 -19.39 -18.90
CA ALA A 196 -2.22 -19.09 -18.13
C ALA A 196 -2.06 -20.12 -16.98
N PRO A 197 -0.85 -20.67 -16.76
CA PRO A 197 -0.66 -21.72 -15.77
C PRO A 197 -0.91 -21.19 -14.35
N GLU A 198 -1.84 -21.86 -13.66
CA GLU A 198 -2.06 -21.66 -12.23
C GLU A 198 -1.20 -22.64 -11.43
N TYR A 199 -0.41 -22.13 -10.50
CA TYR A 199 0.49 -22.97 -9.69
C TYR A 199 -0.11 -23.17 -8.30
N ASP A 200 -0.35 -24.45 -7.93
CA ASP A 200 -0.61 -24.84 -6.54
C ASP A 200 0.73 -25.12 -5.86
N ARG A 201 1.23 -24.16 -5.08
CA ARG A 201 2.53 -24.25 -4.44
C ARG A 201 2.42 -24.96 -3.10
N GLU A 202 3.27 -25.97 -2.90
CA GLU A 202 3.43 -26.62 -1.60
C GLU A 202 3.85 -25.60 -0.54
N PHE A 203 3.33 -25.73 0.68
CA PHE A 203 3.73 -24.90 1.81
C PHE A 203 3.78 -25.67 3.12
N TYR A 204 4.71 -25.28 3.99
CA TYR A 204 4.84 -25.85 5.31
C TYR A 204 4.36 -24.85 6.38
N MET A 205 3.52 -25.33 7.28
CA MET A 205 3.09 -24.52 8.42
C MET A 205 4.23 -24.32 9.40
N PRO A 206 4.69 -23.08 9.64
CA PRO A 206 5.68 -22.81 10.66
C PRO A 206 5.23 -23.33 12.03
N ARG A 207 6.13 -24.02 12.72
CA ARG A 207 5.83 -24.55 14.06
C ARG A 207 5.89 -23.41 15.07
N LYS A 208 4.95 -23.38 16.03
CA LYS A 208 5.03 -22.49 17.18
C LYS A 208 6.39 -22.69 17.89
N ARG A 209 7.08 -21.59 18.13
CA ARG A 209 8.34 -21.62 18.85
C ARG A 209 8.09 -21.88 20.33
N LYS A 210 8.89 -22.76 20.91
CA LYS A 210 8.97 -22.97 22.35
C LYS A 210 10.41 -22.61 22.74
N GLY A 211 10.59 -21.45 23.33
CA GLY A 211 11.87 -20.97 23.80
C GLY A 211 11.83 -20.63 25.29
N LYS A 212 12.72 -19.80 25.72
CA LYS A 212 12.79 -19.28 27.09
C LYS A 212 12.14 -17.88 27.18
N ASP A 213 11.61 -17.55 28.36
CA ASP A 213 11.24 -16.17 28.64
C ASP A 213 12.51 -15.32 28.79
N PHE A 214 12.45 -14.06 28.42
CA PHE A 214 13.58 -13.15 28.57
C PHE A 214 13.71 -12.74 30.05
N ASP A 215 14.89 -12.87 30.62
CA ASP A 215 15.18 -12.47 32.00
C ASP A 215 15.70 -11.04 32.09
N PHE A 216 14.90 -10.16 32.66
CA PHE A 216 15.23 -8.74 32.88
C PHE A 216 15.94 -8.45 34.18
N SER A 217 16.10 -9.42 35.09
CA SER A 217 16.54 -9.20 36.48
C SER A 217 17.90 -8.54 36.59
N ASN A 218 18.73 -8.72 35.55
CA ASN A 218 20.10 -8.21 35.53
C ASN A 218 20.31 -7.01 34.59
N ILE A 219 19.23 -6.49 33.94
CA ILE A 219 19.37 -5.38 33.01
C ILE A 219 18.92 -4.08 33.66
N LYS A 220 19.80 -3.10 33.65
CA LYS A 220 19.47 -1.76 34.16
C LYS A 220 18.52 -1.05 33.21
N LEU A 221 17.56 -0.29 33.75
CA LEU A 221 16.64 0.52 32.96
C LEU A 221 17.38 1.50 32.03
N GLU A 222 18.51 2.02 32.47
CA GLU A 222 19.36 2.92 31.69
C GLU A 222 19.90 2.25 30.43
N ASP A 223 20.28 0.98 30.51
CA ASP A 223 20.79 0.22 29.36
C ASP A 223 19.66 -0.04 28.34
N ILE A 224 18.44 -0.32 28.82
CA ILE A 224 17.26 -0.46 27.95
C ILE A 224 16.96 0.84 27.23
N ILE A 225 16.97 1.96 27.96
CA ILE A 225 16.71 3.30 27.41
C ILE A 225 17.76 3.65 26.36
N ASN A 226 19.05 3.45 26.65
CA ASN A 226 20.14 3.72 25.72
C ASN A 226 20.04 2.86 24.46
N THR A 227 19.70 1.58 24.60
CA THR A 227 19.46 0.67 23.47
C THR A 227 18.30 1.16 22.60
N LEU A 228 17.19 1.58 23.21
CA LEU A 228 16.05 2.12 22.46
C LEU A 228 16.41 3.41 21.72
N LEU A 229 17.11 4.32 22.36
CA LEU A 229 17.46 5.63 21.78
C LEU A 229 18.54 5.53 20.70
N SER A 230 19.41 4.53 20.74
CA SER A 230 20.46 4.30 19.73
C SER A 230 20.02 3.39 18.57
N ASN A 231 18.87 2.74 18.67
CA ASN A 231 18.41 1.80 17.67
C ASN A 231 17.88 2.51 16.42
N LEU A 232 18.44 2.16 15.25
CA LEU A 232 18.08 2.76 13.96
C LEU A 232 16.58 2.66 13.61
N ASN A 233 15.86 1.67 14.15
CA ASN A 233 14.42 1.54 13.93
C ASN A 233 13.61 2.66 14.61
N TYR A 234 14.15 3.32 15.61
CA TYR A 234 13.47 4.34 16.41
C TYR A 234 13.98 5.77 16.18
N LEU A 235 15.04 5.92 15.38
CA LEU A 235 15.55 7.25 15.02
C LEU A 235 14.48 8.08 14.30
N ASP A 236 14.63 9.39 14.42
CA ASP A 236 13.84 10.36 13.67
C ASP A 236 14.04 10.14 12.15
N LYS A 237 12.93 10.04 11.42
CA LYS A 237 12.89 9.86 9.97
C LYS A 237 12.51 11.15 9.23
N SER A 238 12.52 12.28 9.91
CA SER A 238 12.10 13.58 9.34
C SER A 238 12.88 13.94 8.08
N TRP A 239 14.16 13.57 8.00
CA TRP A 239 14.98 13.77 6.80
C TRP A 239 14.41 13.09 5.53
N VAL A 240 13.65 11.98 5.68
CA VAL A 240 13.01 11.29 4.56
C VAL A 240 11.81 12.10 4.06
N PHE A 241 10.89 12.44 4.95
CA PHE A 241 9.63 13.07 4.52
C PHE A 241 9.74 14.59 4.34
N ASN A 242 10.72 15.26 4.93
CA ASN A 242 10.95 16.70 4.72
C ASN A 242 11.44 17.03 3.29
N GLN A 243 11.81 16.03 2.49
CA GLN A 243 12.15 16.21 1.09
C GLN A 243 10.92 16.48 0.20
N TYR A 244 9.72 16.20 0.70
CA TYR A 244 8.47 16.30 -0.04
C TYR A 244 7.59 17.40 0.54
N ASP A 245 6.87 18.11 -0.34
CA ASP A 245 5.85 19.07 0.09
C ASP A 245 4.63 18.31 0.60
N SER A 246 4.45 18.31 1.92
CA SER A 246 3.29 17.70 2.58
C SER A 246 2.10 18.66 2.71
N THR A 247 2.22 19.90 2.21
CA THR A 247 1.21 20.95 2.36
C THR A 247 0.52 21.33 1.06
N VAL A 248 0.73 20.57 -0.01
CA VAL A 248 0.11 20.76 -1.32
C VAL A 248 -1.41 20.95 -1.17
N MET A 249 -1.97 21.93 -1.89
CA MET A 249 -3.37 22.37 -1.83
C MET A 249 -3.83 22.96 -0.49
N GLY A 250 -3.01 22.99 0.54
CA GLY A 250 -3.32 23.60 1.83
C GLY A 250 -4.34 22.87 2.70
N ASP A 251 -4.65 21.61 2.40
CA ASP A 251 -5.63 20.79 3.13
C ASP A 251 -4.99 19.83 4.15
N THR A 252 -3.68 19.88 4.35
CA THR A 252 -2.99 19.06 5.35
C THR A 252 -3.34 19.50 6.76
N VAL A 253 -3.84 18.56 7.55
CA VAL A 253 -4.24 18.75 8.96
C VAL A 253 -3.16 18.25 9.90
N LYS A 254 -2.56 17.11 9.56
CA LYS A 254 -1.42 16.53 10.27
C LYS A 254 -0.35 16.13 9.27
N GLU A 255 0.83 16.64 9.50
CA GLU A 255 2.01 16.36 8.70
C GLU A 255 2.55 14.94 8.95
N PRO A 256 3.42 14.42 8.07
CA PRO A 256 4.16 13.17 8.29
C PRO A 256 4.91 13.14 9.64
N GLY A 257 5.24 11.93 10.12
CA GLY A 257 5.94 11.75 11.40
C GLY A 257 5.02 11.67 12.63
N GLN A 258 3.70 11.64 12.43
CA GLN A 258 2.70 11.40 13.47
C GLN A 258 2.07 10.01 13.31
N SER A 259 1.12 9.63 14.18
CA SER A 259 0.45 8.32 14.12
C SER A 259 -0.28 8.09 12.80
N SER A 260 -0.86 9.14 12.19
CA SER A 260 -1.45 9.11 10.86
C SER A 260 -1.25 10.43 10.14
N GLY A 261 -1.12 10.38 8.82
CA GLY A 261 -1.29 11.54 7.96
C GLY A 261 -2.77 11.88 7.85
N ILE A 262 -3.15 13.16 7.98
CA ILE A 262 -4.54 13.60 7.89
C ILE A 262 -4.67 14.78 6.96
N VAL A 263 -5.59 14.65 5.99
CA VAL A 263 -5.95 15.72 5.05
C VAL A 263 -7.44 16.04 5.18
N LYS A 264 -7.76 17.30 4.99
CA LYS A 264 -9.14 17.77 4.92
C LYS A 264 -9.69 17.57 3.51
N ILE A 265 -10.94 17.16 3.38
CA ILE A 265 -11.63 17.17 2.10
C ILE A 265 -11.96 18.63 1.77
N HIS A 266 -11.39 19.12 0.68
CA HIS A 266 -11.51 20.52 0.26
C HIS A 266 -12.95 21.03 0.31
N GLY A 267 -13.16 22.23 0.83
CA GLY A 267 -14.48 22.86 0.95
C GLY A 267 -15.41 22.27 2.03
N THR A 268 -14.93 21.28 2.83
CA THR A 268 -15.74 20.64 3.88
C THR A 268 -15.06 20.71 5.26
N GLN A 269 -15.72 20.17 6.30
CA GLN A 269 -15.10 19.92 7.61
C GLN A 269 -14.67 18.45 7.77
N LYS A 270 -14.88 17.61 6.76
CA LYS A 270 -14.52 16.19 6.78
C LYS A 270 -13.02 16.02 6.56
N VAL A 271 -12.47 14.98 7.17
CA VAL A 271 -11.06 14.61 7.03
C VAL A 271 -10.92 13.15 6.68
N ILE A 272 -9.85 12.86 5.95
CA ILE A 272 -9.38 11.50 5.66
C ILE A 272 -8.05 11.32 6.39
N GLY A 273 -7.89 10.19 7.08
CA GLY A 273 -6.64 9.78 7.70
C GLY A 273 -6.11 8.52 7.01
N ALA A 274 -4.79 8.42 6.89
CA ALA A 274 -4.13 7.24 6.36
C ALA A 274 -2.90 6.88 7.20
N THR A 275 -2.64 5.57 7.32
CA THR A 275 -1.49 5.01 8.01
C THR A 275 -0.77 4.01 7.12
N THR A 276 0.50 3.77 7.40
CA THR A 276 1.27 2.66 6.83
C THR A 276 2.11 2.02 7.93
N ASP A 277 1.94 0.71 8.12
CA ASP A 277 2.63 -0.03 9.16
C ASP A 277 3.22 -1.34 8.62
N CYS A 278 4.37 -1.73 9.15
CA CYS A 278 5.08 -2.94 8.78
C CYS A 278 5.91 -3.45 9.95
N ASN A 279 5.85 -4.74 10.24
CA ASN A 279 6.60 -5.34 11.35
C ASN A 279 7.28 -6.65 10.95
N PRO A 280 8.38 -6.60 10.15
CA PRO A 280 9.05 -7.79 9.61
C PRO A 280 9.52 -8.79 10.68
N LEU A 281 9.90 -8.31 11.86
CA LEU A 281 10.38 -9.20 12.92
C LEU A 281 9.25 -9.99 13.56
N TYR A 282 8.10 -9.37 13.79
CA TYR A 282 6.94 -10.06 14.32
C TYR A 282 6.45 -11.14 13.33
N ILE A 283 6.41 -10.79 12.03
CA ILE A 283 6.08 -11.75 10.97
C ILE A 283 7.08 -12.91 10.94
N ARG A 284 8.37 -12.63 11.07
CA ARG A 284 9.42 -13.67 11.09
C ARG A 284 9.30 -14.60 12.30
N ILE A 285 8.84 -14.10 13.45
CA ILE A 285 8.64 -14.91 14.66
C ILE A 285 7.41 -15.78 14.50
N ASN A 286 6.27 -15.18 14.12
CA ASN A 286 4.99 -15.84 13.91
C ASN A 286 4.21 -15.07 12.84
N PRO A 287 4.11 -15.60 11.61
CA PRO A 287 3.48 -14.87 10.51
C PRO A 287 2.01 -14.51 10.76
N TYR A 288 1.25 -15.42 11.38
CA TYR A 288 -0.16 -15.20 11.68
C TYR A 288 -0.36 -14.14 12.77
N GLU A 289 0.26 -14.31 13.94
CA GLU A 289 0.16 -13.32 15.02
C GLU A 289 0.82 -11.99 14.66
N GLY A 290 2.00 -12.02 14.03
CA GLY A 290 2.71 -10.82 13.60
C GLY A 290 1.90 -9.97 12.64
N MET A 291 1.13 -10.59 11.75
CA MET A 291 0.21 -9.87 10.86
C MET A 291 -0.96 -9.26 11.63
N LYS A 292 -1.56 -9.98 12.59
CA LYS A 292 -2.61 -9.43 13.46
C LYS A 292 -2.09 -8.19 14.20
N TYR A 293 -0.87 -8.24 14.74
CA TYR A 293 -0.23 -7.09 15.39
C TYR A 293 -0.02 -5.92 14.43
N THR A 294 0.40 -6.18 13.19
CA THR A 294 0.64 -5.13 12.18
C THR A 294 -0.66 -4.42 11.80
N VAL A 295 -1.73 -5.18 11.57
CA VAL A 295 -3.06 -4.60 11.27
C VAL A 295 -3.61 -3.82 12.48
N ALA A 296 -3.45 -4.36 13.69
CA ALA A 296 -3.89 -3.69 14.91
C ALA A 296 -3.09 -2.39 15.18
N GLU A 297 -1.82 -2.32 14.81
CA GLU A 297 -1.01 -1.09 14.88
C GLU A 297 -1.59 -0.02 13.95
N SER A 298 -1.85 -0.33 12.68
CA SER A 298 -2.51 0.58 11.73
C SER A 298 -3.87 1.06 12.25
N TYR A 299 -4.66 0.13 12.79
CA TYR A 299 -5.97 0.42 13.37
C TYR A 299 -5.86 1.40 14.54
N ARG A 300 -4.97 1.14 15.51
CA ARG A 300 -4.72 2.02 16.66
C ARG A 300 -4.22 3.40 16.25
N ASN A 301 -3.38 3.49 15.24
CA ASN A 301 -2.84 4.75 14.73
C ASN A 301 -3.95 5.70 14.25
N LEU A 302 -4.97 5.20 13.55
CA LEU A 302 -6.14 5.97 13.16
C LEU A 302 -7.00 6.34 14.38
N ILE A 303 -7.29 5.37 15.24
CA ILE A 303 -8.09 5.56 16.46
C ILE A 303 -7.48 6.63 17.38
N ALA A 304 -6.16 6.63 17.58
CA ALA A 304 -5.45 7.63 18.37
C ALA A 304 -5.69 9.05 17.85
N CYS A 305 -5.88 9.20 16.55
CA CYS A 305 -6.21 10.48 15.92
C CYS A 305 -7.70 10.82 15.90
N ASN A 306 -8.56 9.97 16.46
CA ASN A 306 -10.03 10.04 16.34
C ASN A 306 -10.51 9.95 14.89
N ILE A 307 -9.91 9.06 14.13
CA ILE A 307 -10.31 8.69 12.76
C ILE A 307 -10.97 7.31 12.83
N ASN A 308 -12.17 7.18 12.26
CA ASN A 308 -12.85 5.90 12.16
C ASN A 308 -12.26 5.10 10.99
N PRO A 309 -11.61 3.94 11.23
CA PRO A 309 -11.04 3.10 10.18
C PRO A 309 -12.12 2.55 9.24
N LEU A 310 -11.85 2.50 7.94
CA LEU A 310 -12.83 2.12 6.92
C LEU A 310 -12.37 0.96 6.06
N ALA A 311 -11.10 0.95 5.61
CA ALA A 311 -10.61 -0.03 4.66
C ALA A 311 -9.09 -0.22 4.78
N ILE A 312 -8.64 -1.39 4.30
CA ILE A 312 -7.23 -1.80 4.25
C ILE A 312 -6.79 -1.91 2.79
N THR A 313 -5.58 -1.47 2.51
CA THR A 313 -4.76 -1.91 1.38
C THR A 313 -3.51 -2.61 1.91
N ASN A 314 -2.87 -3.45 1.10
CA ASN A 314 -1.63 -4.11 1.50
C ASN A 314 -0.58 -4.09 0.40
N ASN A 315 0.68 -4.28 0.78
CA ASN A 315 1.78 -4.55 -0.13
C ASN A 315 2.61 -5.70 0.47
N LEU A 316 2.42 -6.91 -0.05
CA LEU A 316 3.02 -8.13 0.48
C LEU A 316 4.35 -8.38 -0.22
N ASN A 317 5.46 -8.30 0.51
CA ASN A 317 6.80 -8.55 -0.03
C ASN A 317 7.41 -9.77 0.66
N PHE A 318 7.65 -10.82 -0.13
CA PHE A 318 8.22 -12.09 0.33
C PHE A 318 9.31 -12.56 -0.63
N ALA A 319 10.18 -13.45 -0.18
CA ALA A 319 11.18 -14.07 -1.00
C ALA A 319 10.55 -15.13 -1.94
N SER A 320 11.34 -16.07 -2.45
CA SER A 320 10.87 -17.04 -3.44
C SER A 320 9.77 -17.95 -2.90
N PRO A 321 8.59 -18.02 -3.53
CA PRO A 321 7.50 -18.94 -3.17
C PRO A 321 7.81 -20.39 -3.55
N LEU A 322 8.95 -20.65 -4.17
CA LEU A 322 9.44 -22.01 -4.44
C LEU A 322 9.96 -22.71 -3.18
N ASP A 323 10.32 -21.92 -2.14
CA ASP A 323 10.59 -22.47 -0.82
C ASP A 323 9.28 -22.66 -0.05
N PRO A 324 8.88 -23.89 0.31
CA PRO A 324 7.64 -24.17 1.02
C PRO A 324 7.55 -23.48 2.40
N ASN A 325 8.66 -23.14 3.04
CA ASN A 325 8.65 -22.41 4.30
C ASN A 325 8.26 -20.94 4.08
N ILE A 326 8.82 -20.30 3.04
CA ILE A 326 8.47 -18.92 2.67
C ILE A 326 7.02 -18.85 2.21
N MET A 327 6.58 -19.83 1.42
CA MET A 327 5.17 -19.93 1.04
C MET A 327 4.26 -20.08 2.26
N GLY A 328 4.67 -20.85 3.27
CA GLY A 328 3.96 -20.96 4.55
C GLY A 328 3.91 -19.64 5.34
N GLU A 329 4.99 -18.85 5.34
CA GLU A 329 5.01 -17.51 5.93
C GLU A 329 3.99 -16.58 5.23
N LEU A 330 3.89 -16.63 3.90
CA LEU A 330 2.91 -15.87 3.11
C LEU A 330 1.47 -16.29 3.45
N VAL A 331 1.16 -17.59 3.40
CA VAL A 331 -0.19 -18.12 3.68
C VAL A 331 -0.66 -17.70 5.06
N LEU A 332 0.15 -17.93 6.10
CA LEU A 332 -0.21 -17.54 7.47
C LEU A 332 -0.33 -16.03 7.66
N SER A 333 0.48 -15.24 6.96
CA SER A 333 0.35 -13.78 6.98
C SER A 333 -1.00 -13.34 6.40
N ILE A 334 -1.43 -13.95 5.30
CA ILE A 334 -2.75 -13.67 4.70
C ILE A 334 -3.88 -14.09 5.64
N ASP A 335 -3.78 -15.23 6.31
CA ASP A 335 -4.79 -15.67 7.29
C ASP A 335 -4.87 -14.72 8.49
N GLY A 336 -3.74 -14.24 8.98
CA GLY A 336 -3.66 -13.23 10.03
C GLY A 336 -4.30 -11.90 9.62
N LEU A 337 -4.01 -11.45 8.39
CA LEU A 337 -4.61 -10.26 7.78
C LEU A 337 -6.13 -10.38 7.68
N LYS A 338 -6.61 -11.51 7.14
CA LYS A 338 -8.05 -11.81 7.02
C LYS A 338 -8.73 -11.75 8.39
N THR A 339 -8.18 -12.46 9.38
CA THR A 339 -8.74 -12.52 10.74
C THR A 339 -8.86 -11.13 11.37
N ALA A 340 -7.83 -10.28 11.24
CA ALA A 340 -7.86 -8.95 11.80
C ALA A 340 -8.81 -8.02 11.04
N ALA A 341 -8.83 -8.09 9.70
CA ALA A 341 -9.70 -7.29 8.84
C ALA A 341 -11.20 -7.58 9.14
N GLU A 342 -11.57 -8.85 9.24
CA GLU A 342 -12.92 -9.28 9.61
C GLU A 342 -13.31 -8.77 11.01
N LYS A 343 -12.41 -8.89 11.99
CA LYS A 343 -12.66 -8.45 13.35
C LYS A 343 -12.86 -6.96 13.51
N PHE A 344 -12.04 -6.18 12.82
CA PHE A 344 -12.12 -4.71 12.85
C PHE A 344 -13.19 -4.16 11.89
N ASN A 345 -13.80 -5.01 11.07
CA ASN A 345 -14.73 -4.62 10.02
C ASN A 345 -14.11 -3.60 9.03
N THR A 346 -12.87 -3.87 8.62
CA THR A 346 -12.10 -3.06 7.69
C THR A 346 -11.77 -3.91 6.45
N PRO A 347 -12.63 -3.91 5.42
CA PRO A 347 -12.42 -4.73 4.23
C PRO A 347 -11.10 -4.40 3.53
N ILE A 348 -10.48 -5.43 2.95
CA ILE A 348 -9.31 -5.28 2.09
C ILE A 348 -9.82 -4.92 0.70
N VAL A 349 -9.55 -3.69 0.27
CA VAL A 349 -10.09 -3.13 -1.00
C VAL A 349 -9.09 -3.17 -2.15
N SER A 350 -7.81 -3.32 -1.82
CA SER A 350 -6.75 -3.53 -2.81
C SER A 350 -5.49 -4.10 -2.17
N GLY A 351 -4.54 -4.48 -3.01
CA GLY A 351 -3.24 -4.93 -2.56
C GLY A 351 -2.29 -5.17 -3.72
N ASN A 352 -1.02 -5.32 -3.37
CA ASN A 352 0.04 -5.77 -4.27
C ASN A 352 0.79 -6.92 -3.63
N VAL A 353 1.31 -7.83 -4.43
CA VAL A 353 2.24 -8.87 -4.00
C VAL A 353 3.51 -8.79 -4.84
N SER A 354 4.64 -8.84 -4.17
CA SER A 354 5.97 -8.94 -4.78
C SER A 354 6.66 -10.17 -4.19
N LEU A 355 7.04 -11.08 -5.05
CA LEU A 355 7.67 -12.36 -4.69
C LEU A 355 9.09 -12.42 -5.25
N TYR A 356 9.84 -13.45 -4.88
CA TYR A 356 11.25 -13.65 -5.28
C TYR A 356 12.21 -12.54 -4.80
N ASN A 357 11.82 -11.79 -3.76
CA ASN A 357 12.67 -10.73 -3.20
C ASN A 357 13.83 -11.36 -2.42
N GLN A 358 14.92 -11.64 -3.11
CA GLN A 358 16.15 -12.19 -2.56
C GLN A 358 17.34 -11.83 -3.42
N THR A 359 18.52 -11.83 -2.84
CA THR A 359 19.80 -11.72 -3.57
C THR A 359 20.51 -13.04 -3.45
N ASN A 360 20.74 -13.72 -4.56
CA ASN A 360 21.23 -15.11 -4.59
C ASN A 360 20.34 -15.99 -3.67
N GLU A 361 20.96 -16.68 -2.70
CA GLU A 361 20.26 -17.55 -1.74
C GLU A 361 19.79 -16.82 -0.47
N ILE A 362 19.97 -15.49 -0.38
CA ILE A 362 19.64 -14.72 0.83
C ILE A 362 18.27 -14.08 0.67
N PRO A 363 17.21 -14.60 1.34
CA PRO A 363 15.87 -14.04 1.28
C PRO A 363 15.77 -12.74 2.09
N ILE A 364 14.89 -11.84 1.67
CA ILE A 364 14.47 -10.72 2.51
C ILE A 364 13.73 -11.24 3.75
N LYS A 365 13.66 -10.43 4.80
CA LYS A 365 12.68 -10.69 5.86
C LYS A 365 11.27 -10.52 5.28
N PRO A 366 10.28 -11.33 5.71
CA PRO A 366 8.90 -11.16 5.27
C PRO A 366 8.42 -9.74 5.61
N THR A 367 8.06 -8.97 4.59
CA THR A 367 7.78 -7.54 4.73
C THR A 367 6.41 -7.17 4.17
N PRO A 368 5.31 -7.65 4.77
CA PRO A 368 3.98 -7.20 4.42
C PRO A 368 3.72 -5.81 5.03
N VAL A 369 3.42 -4.85 4.17
CA VAL A 369 3.05 -3.49 4.56
C VAL A 369 1.53 -3.38 4.55
N ILE A 370 0.96 -2.82 5.60
CA ILE A 370 -0.47 -2.55 5.74
C ILE A 370 -0.71 -1.05 5.63
N GLY A 371 -1.52 -0.65 4.67
CA GLY A 371 -2.09 0.69 4.61
C GLY A 371 -3.54 0.66 5.11
N MET A 372 -3.92 1.60 5.97
CA MET A 372 -5.29 1.71 6.43
C MET A 372 -5.80 3.13 6.25
N VAL A 373 -7.01 3.26 5.74
CA VAL A 373 -7.67 4.55 5.51
C VAL A 373 -8.91 4.65 6.39
N GLY A 374 -9.15 5.84 6.90
CA GLY A 374 -10.32 6.14 7.70
C GLY A 374 -10.78 7.58 7.54
N SER A 375 -11.88 7.94 8.18
CA SER A 375 -12.43 9.30 8.10
C SER A 375 -13.02 9.79 9.41
N ASN A 376 -13.12 11.13 9.55
CA ASN A 376 -13.94 11.79 10.55
C ASN A 376 -14.74 12.91 9.89
N GLN A 377 -15.97 13.12 10.35
CA GLN A 377 -16.88 14.12 9.78
C GLN A 377 -16.57 15.56 10.26
N ASP A 378 -15.76 15.72 11.31
CA ASP A 378 -15.47 17.01 11.94
C ASP A 378 -13.97 17.16 12.28
N LEU A 379 -13.29 18.01 11.51
CA LEU A 379 -11.90 18.40 11.73
C LEU A 379 -11.60 18.82 13.19
N LYS A 380 -12.55 19.45 13.88
CA LYS A 380 -12.38 19.94 15.26
C LYS A 380 -12.30 18.83 16.31
N LYS A 381 -12.61 17.60 15.92
CA LYS A 381 -12.57 16.41 16.78
C LYS A 381 -11.26 15.63 16.70
N ILE A 382 -10.34 16.02 15.84
CA ILE A 382 -9.07 15.31 15.65
C ILE A 382 -8.16 15.48 16.88
N ASN A 383 -7.75 14.37 17.45
CA ASN A 383 -6.84 14.35 18.59
C ASN A 383 -5.43 14.78 18.20
N SER A 384 -4.72 15.44 19.11
CA SER A 384 -3.27 15.65 19.01
C SER A 384 -2.51 14.38 19.39
N ASN A 385 -1.34 14.17 18.78
CA ASN A 385 -0.37 13.19 19.27
C ASN A 385 0.69 13.82 20.19
N LYS A 386 0.60 15.11 20.44
CA LYS A 386 1.56 15.86 21.28
C LYS A 386 0.89 16.36 22.56
N PHE A 387 1.62 16.40 23.67
CA PHE A 387 1.15 17.00 24.91
C PHE A 387 0.65 18.43 24.67
N ARG A 388 -0.45 18.79 25.31
CA ARG A 388 -1.10 20.10 25.09
C ARG A 388 -0.90 21.05 26.24
N ASN A 389 -1.13 20.60 27.49
CA ASN A 389 -1.15 21.46 28.67
C ASN A 389 -0.37 20.84 29.81
N ILE A 390 0.37 21.67 30.53
CA ILE A 390 1.04 21.29 31.79
C ILE A 390 -0.02 20.93 32.83
N GLY A 391 0.24 19.89 33.61
CA GLY A 391 -0.67 19.41 34.67
C GLY A 391 -1.72 18.40 34.20
N ASN A 392 -1.86 18.14 32.89
CA ASN A 392 -2.73 17.08 32.43
C ASN A 392 -2.23 15.69 32.91
N LYS A 393 -3.16 14.83 33.27
CA LYS A 393 -2.88 13.47 33.67
C LYS A 393 -2.70 12.57 32.44
N ILE A 394 -1.79 11.60 32.54
CA ILE A 394 -1.51 10.59 31.52
C ILE A 394 -2.12 9.28 31.97
N PHE A 395 -2.86 8.64 31.08
CA PHE A 395 -3.46 7.33 31.30
C PHE A 395 -2.97 6.35 30.25
N VAL A 396 -2.73 5.12 30.65
CA VAL A 396 -2.54 3.99 29.74
C VAL A 396 -3.86 3.23 29.68
N LEU A 397 -4.39 3.08 28.48
CA LEU A 397 -5.61 2.35 28.21
C LEU A 397 -5.26 1.02 27.50
N GLY A 398 -5.69 -0.07 28.07
CA GLY A 398 -5.42 -1.39 27.51
C GLY A 398 -4.84 -2.36 28.53
N LYS A 399 -4.65 -3.61 28.10
CA LYS A 399 -4.04 -4.67 28.90
C LYS A 399 -2.52 -4.55 28.78
N GLN A 400 -1.83 -4.55 29.88
CA GLN A 400 -0.38 -4.70 29.88
C GLN A 400 -0.03 -6.15 29.50
N LEU A 401 0.77 -6.31 28.48
CA LEU A 401 1.33 -7.61 28.13
C LEU A 401 2.49 -7.92 29.08
N GLU A 402 2.39 -9.03 29.79
CA GLU A 402 3.37 -9.36 30.84
C GLU A 402 4.70 -9.88 30.30
N LYS A 403 4.74 -10.34 29.05
CA LYS A 403 5.85 -11.11 28.50
C LYS A 403 6.43 -10.63 27.19
N ASN A 404 5.83 -9.63 26.53
CA ASN A 404 6.29 -9.17 25.24
C ASN A 404 7.35 -8.07 25.35
N LEU A 405 8.59 -8.50 25.34
CA LEU A 405 9.64 -7.61 24.88
C LEU A 405 9.50 -7.38 23.40
N SER A 406 9.69 -6.13 23.02
CA SER A 406 9.84 -5.81 21.62
C SER A 406 10.91 -6.71 21.00
N PRO A 407 10.62 -7.53 19.99
CA PRO A 407 11.65 -8.33 19.30
C PRO A 407 12.80 -7.48 18.76
N TYR A 408 12.58 -6.19 18.56
CA TYR A 408 13.61 -5.23 18.17
C TYR A 408 14.65 -4.97 19.26
N LEU A 409 14.27 -5.03 20.55
CA LEU A 409 15.21 -4.99 21.66
C LEU A 409 16.04 -6.29 21.72
N LEU A 410 15.40 -7.42 21.44
CA LEU A 410 16.08 -8.73 21.44
C LEU A 410 17.07 -8.89 20.27
N GLN A 411 17.00 -8.05 19.23
CA GLN A 411 17.98 -8.02 18.16
C GLN A 411 19.30 -7.31 18.54
N ASP A 412 19.30 -6.53 19.62
CA ASP A 412 20.53 -5.94 20.10
C ASP A 412 21.41 -7.04 20.70
N GLN A 413 22.61 -7.23 20.12
CA GLN A 413 23.56 -8.27 20.56
C GLN A 413 23.96 -8.13 22.02
N ASN A 414 23.81 -6.93 22.61
CA ASN A 414 24.09 -6.69 24.01
C ASN A 414 22.98 -7.18 24.94
N LEU A 415 21.75 -7.32 24.44
CA LEU A 415 20.60 -7.76 25.21
C LEU A 415 20.26 -9.23 24.95
N ALA A 416 20.40 -9.70 23.71
CA ALA A 416 20.08 -11.07 23.34
C ALA A 416 20.97 -11.59 22.21
N SER A 417 21.59 -12.76 22.41
CA SER A 417 22.48 -13.38 21.43
C SER A 417 21.73 -13.91 20.18
N ASN A 418 20.49 -14.35 20.35
CA ASN A 418 19.68 -14.93 19.27
C ASN A 418 18.18 -14.84 19.56
N ILE A 419 17.44 -14.11 18.74
CA ILE A 419 15.97 -13.99 18.86
C ILE A 419 15.24 -15.35 18.75
N ASN A 420 15.83 -16.33 18.06
CA ASN A 420 15.23 -17.65 17.89
C ASN A 420 15.21 -18.50 19.17
N GLU A 421 15.93 -18.08 20.21
CA GLU A 421 15.94 -18.76 21.51
C GLU A 421 14.74 -18.42 22.38
N TYR A 422 13.98 -17.38 22.02
CA TYR A 422 12.84 -16.89 22.81
C TYR A 422 11.50 -17.43 22.34
N ASN A 423 10.51 -17.34 23.23
CA ASN A 423 9.16 -17.79 22.97
C ASN A 423 8.50 -17.06 21.78
N ASP A 424 7.45 -17.67 21.27
CA ASP A 424 6.57 -17.12 20.26
C ASP A 424 5.90 -15.81 20.75
N LEU A 425 5.31 -15.06 19.80
CA LEU A 425 4.48 -13.91 20.14
C LEU A 425 3.27 -14.37 20.96
N GLU A 426 2.86 -13.54 21.93
CA GLU A 426 1.59 -13.74 22.60
C GLU A 426 0.44 -13.58 21.61
N GLU A 427 -0.64 -14.34 21.82
CA GLU A 427 -1.85 -14.23 21.04
C GLU A 427 -2.49 -12.84 21.26
N LEU A 428 -2.74 -12.11 20.18
CA LEU A 428 -3.40 -10.81 20.22
C LEU A 428 -4.92 -11.00 20.33
N ASP A 429 -5.50 -10.51 21.43
CA ASP A 429 -6.96 -10.47 21.62
C ASP A 429 -7.57 -9.28 20.83
N LEU A 430 -7.98 -9.55 19.60
CA LEU A 430 -8.59 -8.55 18.71
C LEU A 430 -9.94 -8.03 19.22
N ASP A 431 -10.69 -8.81 20.02
CA ASP A 431 -11.93 -8.35 20.65
C ASP A 431 -11.66 -7.28 21.69
N TYR A 432 -10.60 -7.49 22.46
CA TYR A 432 -10.18 -6.53 23.46
C TYR A 432 -9.63 -5.26 22.80
N GLU A 433 -8.80 -5.38 21.74
CA GLU A 433 -8.31 -4.26 20.94
C GLU A 433 -9.46 -3.38 20.42
N LYS A 434 -10.49 -4.00 19.87
CA LYS A 434 -11.68 -3.30 19.39
C LYS A 434 -12.45 -2.58 20.50
N LYS A 435 -12.61 -3.21 21.68
CA LYS A 435 -13.26 -2.58 22.83
C LYS A 435 -12.49 -1.34 23.31
N VAL A 436 -11.17 -1.41 23.37
CA VAL A 436 -10.31 -0.27 23.73
C VAL A 436 -10.46 0.85 22.70
N ALA A 437 -10.42 0.51 21.41
CA ALA A 437 -10.59 1.47 20.32
C ALA A 437 -11.94 2.19 20.37
N ASP A 438 -13.04 1.45 20.56
CA ASP A 438 -14.40 2.00 20.71
C ASP A 438 -14.50 2.94 21.92
N CYS A 439 -13.81 2.61 23.00
CA CYS A 439 -13.72 3.47 24.19
C CYS A 439 -12.99 4.78 23.87
N VAL A 440 -11.83 4.70 23.20
CA VAL A 440 -11.02 5.88 22.80
C VAL A 440 -11.83 6.80 21.88
N LEU A 441 -12.50 6.25 20.85
CA LEU A 441 -13.33 7.04 19.94
C LEU A 441 -14.44 7.78 20.68
N LYS A 442 -15.19 7.09 21.59
CA LYS A 442 -16.23 7.71 22.39
C LYS A 442 -15.68 8.84 23.28
N MET A 443 -14.56 8.59 23.97
CA MET A 443 -13.92 9.61 24.83
C MET A 443 -13.44 10.82 24.02
N SER A 444 -12.94 10.59 22.79
CA SER A 444 -12.50 11.64 21.87
C SER A 444 -13.68 12.48 21.38
N ASP A 445 -14.79 11.85 21.03
CA ASP A 445 -16.02 12.52 20.60
C ASP A 445 -16.59 13.46 21.69
N PHE A 446 -16.48 13.05 22.95
CA PHE A 446 -16.84 13.89 24.11
C PHE A 446 -15.76 14.91 24.53
N LYS A 447 -14.63 14.96 23.79
CA LYS A 447 -13.48 15.84 24.08
C LYS A 447 -12.86 15.63 25.47
N TYR A 448 -12.93 14.41 26.00
CA TYR A 448 -12.23 14.04 27.24
C TYR A 448 -10.74 13.80 27.01
N ILE A 449 -10.36 13.49 25.77
CA ILE A 449 -8.98 13.26 25.37
C ILE A 449 -8.41 14.53 24.74
N MET A 450 -7.30 15.03 25.29
CA MET A 450 -6.58 16.19 24.75
C MET A 450 -5.50 15.75 23.76
N SER A 451 -4.89 14.61 24.01
CA SER A 451 -3.83 14.01 23.20
C SER A 451 -3.89 12.50 23.35
N CYS A 452 -3.64 11.79 22.27
CA CYS A 452 -3.62 10.34 22.25
C CYS A 452 -2.52 9.84 21.31
N ASN A 453 -1.84 8.78 21.70
CA ASN A 453 -0.86 8.07 20.88
C ASN A 453 -1.01 6.58 21.13
N ASP A 454 -0.77 5.75 20.12
CA ASP A 454 -0.71 4.32 20.28
C ASP A 454 0.54 3.88 21.06
N ILE A 455 0.47 2.72 21.67
CA ILE A 455 1.64 2.05 22.25
C ILE A 455 1.99 0.91 21.32
N SER A 456 3.09 1.10 20.58
CA SER A 456 3.61 0.14 19.60
C SER A 456 5.07 -0.20 19.92
N ARG A 457 5.90 -0.34 18.91
CA ARG A 457 7.34 -0.65 19.07
C ARG A 457 8.03 0.32 20.02
N GLY A 458 8.79 -0.21 20.97
CA GLY A 458 9.48 0.57 22.03
C GLY A 458 8.60 0.90 23.24
N GLY A 459 7.34 0.42 23.25
CA GLY A 459 6.46 0.44 24.42
C GLY A 459 6.08 1.84 24.89
N VAL A 460 5.66 1.92 26.15
CA VAL A 460 5.18 3.16 26.80
C VAL A 460 6.23 4.26 26.76
N PHE A 461 7.52 3.91 26.96
CA PHE A 461 8.60 4.89 27.01
C PHE A 461 8.71 5.68 25.70
N LEU A 462 8.83 4.99 24.55
CA LEU A 462 8.93 5.68 23.25
C LEU A 462 7.63 6.38 22.86
N SER A 463 6.47 5.83 23.25
CA SER A 463 5.20 6.48 23.01
C SER A 463 5.12 7.84 23.74
N LEU A 464 5.54 7.91 25.00
CA LEU A 464 5.60 9.16 25.76
C LEU A 464 6.64 10.13 25.19
N LEU A 465 7.80 9.63 24.76
CA LEU A 465 8.82 10.45 24.11
C LEU A 465 8.31 11.08 22.81
N LYS A 466 7.60 10.30 21.98
CA LYS A 466 6.95 10.81 20.77
C LYS A 466 5.88 11.88 21.07
N MET A 467 5.21 11.81 22.22
CA MET A 467 4.21 12.80 22.63
C MET A 467 4.82 14.10 23.15
N GLN A 468 6.11 14.14 23.46
CA GLN A 468 6.79 15.34 23.93
C GLN A 468 6.66 16.49 22.91
N TYR A 469 6.43 17.70 23.42
CA TYR A 469 6.29 18.90 22.61
C TYR A 469 6.89 20.11 23.32
N LYS A 470 7.79 20.83 22.66
CA LYS A 470 8.56 21.95 23.22
C LYS A 470 9.27 21.49 24.51
N ASP A 471 9.21 22.27 25.57
CA ASP A 471 9.83 22.02 26.88
C ASP A 471 8.93 21.20 27.84
N MET A 472 7.83 20.61 27.33
CA MET A 472 6.94 19.80 28.16
C MET A 472 7.47 18.37 28.25
N GLY A 473 7.79 17.94 29.47
CA GLY A 473 8.09 16.55 29.80
C GLY A 473 6.92 15.87 30.52
N CYS A 474 7.13 14.63 30.92
CA CYS A 474 6.21 13.90 31.79
C CYS A 474 6.96 13.34 33.00
N LEU A 475 6.29 13.30 34.15
CA LEU A 475 6.76 12.63 35.34
C LEU A 475 5.96 11.35 35.52
N LEU A 476 6.65 10.20 35.49
CA LEU A 476 6.04 8.90 35.64
C LEU A 476 6.14 8.44 37.08
N TYR A 477 5.00 8.08 37.66
CA TYR A 477 4.94 7.37 38.92
C TYR A 477 4.29 6.00 38.68
N THR A 478 4.73 5.01 39.42
CA THR A 478 3.91 3.81 39.61
C THR A 478 2.75 4.23 40.53
N SER A 479 1.55 4.28 39.99
CA SER A 479 0.37 4.44 40.84
C SER A 479 0.21 3.15 41.67
N PRO A 480 0.01 3.24 42.99
CA PRO A 480 -0.36 2.07 43.75
C PRO A 480 -1.62 1.46 43.13
N SER A 481 -1.63 0.15 42.97
CA SER A 481 -2.79 -0.59 42.49
C SER A 481 -4.00 -0.20 43.36
N PRO A 482 -5.23 -0.12 42.83
CA PRO A 482 -6.42 0.04 43.66
C PRO A 482 -6.56 -1.01 44.77
N ARG A 483 -5.81 -2.13 44.69
CA ARG A 483 -5.70 -3.13 45.74
C ARG A 483 -4.79 -2.71 46.90
N ASP A 484 -3.93 -1.72 46.70
CA ASP A 484 -3.00 -1.22 47.71
C ASP A 484 -3.55 -0.01 48.49
N ILE A 485 -4.73 0.47 48.07
CA ILE A 485 -5.50 1.45 48.85
C ILE A 485 -6.43 0.62 49.72
N GLY A 486 -5.95 0.19 50.89
CA GLY A 486 -6.75 -0.46 51.91
C GLY A 486 -7.93 0.44 52.34
N PRO A 487 -8.95 -0.17 53.04
CA PRO A 487 -10.17 0.53 53.36
C PRO A 487 -9.94 1.76 54.22
#